data_ede67c0cbb9ab037a1d476205fe4c5f2
#
_entry.id   ede67c0cbb9ab037a1d476205fe4c5f2
#
_cell.length_a   1.000
_cell.length_b   1.000
_cell.length_c   1.000
_cell.angle_alpha   90.00
_cell.angle_beta   90.00
_cell.angle_gamma   90.00
#
_symmetry.space_group_name_H-M   'P 1'
#
loop_
_entity.id
_entity.type
_entity.pdbx_description
1 polymer ?
#
loop_
_entity_poly.entity_id
_entity_poly.type
_entity_poly.pdbx_seq_one_letter_code
_entity_poly.pdbx_strand_id
1 'polypeptide(L)'
;IGMSGFTASSYPKAIPLALAERMKKEPFKIDLWTGASTGPELDDTLAAVHGIAKRLPYQTDAILRGEINDGSVDYLDLHLSESAQLGRVGYLGKLDLAIVEAVAITEEGNIIPSTSLGNAASYVQQADIVIVEVNTTQPLELEGMHDVYVPLDPPNRLPIPIVKADDRVGTPFIPCTPDKIKFIVPCDIKDGTRDLAAIDENSKKMSHFTLEFLNAEIKAGRMPKNLLPLQSGVGNVANAVMAGFVDSDLEDLTVYTEVIQDGMLDLIDANKLNFASGTAF
;
A
#
# COMPACT_ATOMS: atom_id res chain seq x y z
N ILE A 1 -9.14 -10.28 12.32
CA ILE A 1 -9.67 -9.60 11.13
C ILE A 1 -8.51 -8.98 10.37
N GLY A 2 -8.47 -9.15 9.03
CA GLY A 2 -7.51 -8.51 8.13
C GLY A 2 -8.12 -7.27 7.47
N MET A 3 -7.49 -6.11 7.66
CA MET A 3 -7.90 -4.84 7.05
C MET A 3 -6.64 -4.12 6.57
N SER A 4 -6.21 -4.41 5.35
CA SER A 4 -4.98 -3.83 4.81
C SER A 4 -5.25 -2.52 4.08
N GLY A 5 -4.24 -1.73 4.00
CA GLY A 5 -4.06 -0.52 3.24
C GLY A 5 -2.59 -0.13 3.29
N PHE A 6 -2.24 1.02 2.77
CA PHE A 6 -0.87 1.51 2.77
C PHE A 6 -0.82 3.03 2.99
N THR A 7 -0.19 3.47 4.07
CA THR A 7 0.03 4.90 4.40
C THR A 7 -1.23 5.78 4.30
N ALA A 8 -2.33 5.33 4.88
CA ALA A 8 -3.65 5.96 4.83
C ALA A 8 -4.27 6.01 3.41
N SER A 9 -3.94 5.02 2.57
CA SER A 9 -4.53 4.80 1.25
C SER A 9 -5.11 3.39 1.15
N SER A 10 -6.25 3.22 0.49
CA SER A 10 -6.90 1.92 0.21
C SER A 10 -7.23 1.05 1.43
N TYR A 11 -7.42 1.61 2.60
CA TYR A 11 -7.86 0.87 3.77
C TYR A 11 -9.38 0.99 3.95
N PRO A 12 -10.06 0.00 4.55
CA PRO A 12 -11.47 0.09 4.88
C PRO A 12 -11.76 1.23 5.84
N LYS A 13 -12.82 2.00 5.62
CA LYS A 13 -13.18 3.21 6.39
C LYS A 13 -14.58 3.12 7.00
N ALA A 14 -15.59 2.80 6.21
CA ALA A 14 -16.98 2.76 6.67
C ALA A 14 -17.23 1.62 7.65
N ILE A 15 -16.65 0.45 7.42
CA ILE A 15 -16.85 -0.72 8.29
C ILE A 15 -16.18 -0.55 9.65
N PRO A 16 -14.92 -0.08 9.77
CA PRO A 16 -14.34 0.20 11.09
C PRO A 16 -15.14 1.20 11.91
N LEU A 17 -15.67 2.25 11.30
CA LEU A 17 -16.56 3.21 11.97
C LEU A 17 -17.83 2.54 12.51
N ALA A 18 -18.49 1.71 11.69
CA ALA A 18 -19.67 0.96 12.10
C ALA A 18 -19.36 -0.08 13.19
N LEU A 19 -18.18 -0.72 13.09
CA LEU A 19 -17.70 -1.69 14.08
C LEU A 19 -17.46 -1.03 15.44
N ALA A 20 -16.84 0.13 15.47
CA ALA A 20 -16.66 0.91 16.70
C ALA A 20 -17.99 1.30 17.35
N GLU A 21 -18.98 1.73 16.56
CA GLU A 21 -20.32 2.02 17.10
C GLU A 21 -21.02 0.77 17.68
N ARG A 22 -20.76 -0.41 17.14
CA ARG A 22 -21.23 -1.67 17.71
C ARG A 22 -20.49 -2.00 19.02
N MET A 23 -19.15 -1.85 19.04
CA MET A 23 -18.33 -2.08 20.23
C MET A 23 -18.69 -1.20 21.42
N LYS A 24 -19.17 0.05 21.17
CA LYS A 24 -19.71 0.93 22.23
C LYS A 24 -20.96 0.37 22.88
N LYS A 25 -21.80 -0.35 22.12
CA LYS A 25 -23.07 -0.93 22.61
C LYS A 25 -22.87 -2.31 23.24
N GLU A 26 -22.01 -3.10 22.63
CA GLU A 26 -21.69 -4.46 23.02
C GLU A 26 -20.16 -4.61 22.99
N PRO A 27 -19.46 -4.43 24.12
CA PRO A 27 -17.99 -4.45 24.14
C PRO A 27 -17.42 -5.82 23.76
N PHE A 28 -16.52 -5.81 22.78
CA PHE A 28 -15.68 -6.94 22.41
C PHE A 28 -14.38 -6.42 21.78
N LYS A 29 -13.37 -7.28 21.68
CA LYS A 29 -12.09 -6.94 21.06
C LYS A 29 -11.80 -7.84 19.87
N ILE A 30 -10.98 -7.35 18.95
CA ILE A 30 -10.52 -8.07 17.76
C ILE A 30 -8.99 -8.10 17.70
N ASP A 31 -8.45 -9.16 17.11
CA ASP A 31 -7.09 -9.17 16.59
C ASP A 31 -7.10 -8.52 15.22
N LEU A 32 -6.38 -7.41 15.05
CA LEU A 32 -6.35 -6.62 13.84
C LEU A 32 -5.02 -6.78 13.10
N TRP A 33 -5.09 -7.31 11.89
CA TRP A 33 -3.96 -7.45 10.99
C TRP A 33 -4.08 -6.42 9.87
N THR A 34 -3.05 -5.60 9.68
CA THR A 34 -3.00 -4.66 8.56
C THR A 34 -1.80 -4.95 7.66
N GLY A 35 -1.51 -4.06 6.73
CA GLY A 35 -0.25 -4.03 6.02
C GLY A 35 0.68 -3.02 6.67
N ALA A 36 0.85 -1.85 6.05
CA ALA A 36 1.51 -0.70 6.65
C ALA A 36 0.57 0.04 7.62
N SER A 37 0.87 1.29 7.94
CA SER A 37 -0.04 2.16 8.67
C SER A 37 -1.34 2.39 7.90
N THR A 38 -2.41 2.64 8.62
CA THR A 38 -3.72 2.99 8.09
C THR A 38 -4.13 4.40 8.54
N GLY A 39 -5.29 4.86 8.15
CA GLY A 39 -5.81 6.15 8.55
C GLY A 39 -6.64 6.11 9.85
N PRO A 40 -7.11 7.28 10.30
CA PRO A 40 -7.80 7.42 11.59
C PRO A 40 -9.14 6.68 11.65
N GLU A 41 -9.80 6.45 10.52
CA GLU A 41 -11.06 5.72 10.47
C GLU A 41 -10.91 4.26 10.94
N LEU A 42 -9.70 3.70 10.87
CA LEU A 42 -9.41 2.33 11.30
C LEU A 42 -8.73 2.31 12.66
N ASP A 43 -7.45 2.67 12.75
CA ASP A 43 -6.64 2.51 13.96
C ASP A 43 -7.14 3.40 15.12
N ASP A 44 -7.31 4.72 14.89
CA ASP A 44 -7.78 5.67 15.89
C ASP A 44 -9.19 5.34 16.39
N THR A 45 -10.11 5.09 15.45
CA THR A 45 -11.50 4.79 15.75
C THR A 45 -11.68 3.52 16.59
N LEU A 46 -10.96 2.44 16.26
CA LEU A 46 -11.06 1.19 17.01
C LEU A 46 -10.30 1.25 18.35
N ALA A 47 -9.17 1.97 18.42
CA ALA A 47 -8.46 2.20 19.67
C ALA A 47 -9.30 3.05 20.64
N ALA A 48 -9.93 4.12 20.16
CA ALA A 48 -10.77 5.01 20.98
C ALA A 48 -11.92 4.30 21.71
N VAL A 49 -12.32 3.10 21.26
CA VAL A 49 -13.33 2.26 21.91
C VAL A 49 -12.74 1.02 22.60
N HIS A 50 -11.41 0.93 22.74
CA HIS A 50 -10.69 -0.21 23.28
C HIS A 50 -11.02 -1.54 22.58
N GLY A 51 -11.27 -1.46 21.28
CA GLY A 51 -11.75 -2.56 20.44
C GLY A 51 -10.65 -3.49 19.92
N ILE A 52 -9.38 -3.19 20.15
CA ILE A 52 -8.24 -3.96 19.66
C ILE A 52 -7.66 -4.80 20.79
N ALA A 53 -7.53 -6.12 20.59
CA ALA A 53 -6.83 -7.01 21.50
C ALA A 53 -5.36 -7.18 21.08
N LYS A 54 -5.12 -7.37 19.78
CA LYS A 54 -3.79 -7.51 19.19
C LYS A 54 -3.70 -6.73 17.90
N ARG A 55 -2.55 -6.10 17.65
CA ARG A 55 -2.27 -5.33 16.43
C ARG A 55 -0.96 -5.77 15.79
N LEU A 56 -0.96 -5.94 14.47
CA LEU A 56 0.23 -6.24 13.66
C LEU A 56 0.07 -5.69 12.24
N PRO A 57 1.15 -5.52 11.45
CA PRO A 57 2.56 -5.53 11.85
C PRO A 57 3.06 -4.14 12.26
N TYR A 58 2.47 -3.06 11.75
CA TYR A 58 2.96 -1.69 11.91
C TYR A 58 1.80 -0.69 12.08
N GLN A 59 1.99 0.33 12.91
CA GLN A 59 0.99 1.37 13.13
C GLN A 59 1.65 2.74 13.42
N THR A 60 0.93 3.82 13.17
CA THR A 60 1.39 5.21 13.42
C THR A 60 0.42 6.02 14.27
N ASP A 61 -0.71 5.43 14.67
CA ASP A 61 -1.73 6.10 15.46
C ASP A 61 -1.28 6.39 16.90
N ALA A 62 -1.66 7.55 17.44
CA ALA A 62 -1.21 8.01 18.75
C ALA A 62 -2.00 7.34 19.91
N ILE A 63 -3.30 7.11 19.75
CA ILE A 63 -4.15 6.48 20.76
C ILE A 63 -3.74 5.01 20.90
N LEU A 64 -3.68 4.31 19.78
CA LEU A 64 -3.25 2.93 19.74
C LEU A 64 -1.83 2.73 20.28
N ARG A 65 -0.91 3.67 20.01
CA ARG A 65 0.44 3.65 20.60
C ARG A 65 0.40 3.76 22.11
N GLY A 66 -0.51 4.56 22.68
CA GLY A 66 -0.75 4.65 24.12
C GLY A 66 -1.14 3.29 24.70
N GLU A 67 -2.12 2.63 24.10
CA GLU A 67 -2.61 1.31 24.53
C GLU A 67 -1.55 0.18 24.38
N ILE A 68 -0.71 0.24 23.35
CA ILE A 68 0.42 -0.68 23.18
C ILE A 68 1.44 -0.45 24.30
N ASN A 69 1.79 0.81 24.60
CA ASN A 69 2.80 1.14 25.59
C ASN A 69 2.36 0.83 27.03
N ASP A 70 1.08 0.90 27.33
CA ASP A 70 0.54 0.54 28.66
C ASP A 70 0.19 -0.95 28.80
N GLY A 71 0.32 -1.72 27.72
CA GLY A 71 0.08 -3.16 27.70
C GLY A 71 -1.40 -3.57 27.54
N SER A 72 -2.29 -2.63 27.19
CA SER A 72 -3.72 -2.91 26.95
C SER A 72 -3.97 -3.61 25.61
N VAL A 73 -3.03 -3.47 24.67
CA VAL A 73 -3.04 -4.08 23.35
C VAL A 73 -1.73 -4.86 23.13
N ASP A 74 -1.84 -6.13 22.78
CA ASP A 74 -0.70 -6.93 22.32
C ASP A 74 -0.23 -6.40 20.96
N TYR A 75 1.06 -6.12 20.83
CA TYR A 75 1.63 -5.64 19.59
C TYR A 75 2.72 -6.58 19.07
N LEU A 76 2.56 -6.99 17.83
CA LEU A 76 3.54 -7.81 17.13
C LEU A 76 4.18 -6.99 16.01
N ASP A 77 5.36 -6.46 16.31
CA ASP A 77 6.19 -5.75 15.33
C ASP A 77 6.84 -6.74 14.38
N LEU A 78 6.55 -6.63 13.10
CA LEU A 78 7.05 -7.49 12.04
C LEU A 78 7.55 -6.65 10.87
N HIS A 79 8.53 -7.17 10.14
CA HIS A 79 8.82 -6.62 8.83
C HIS A 79 7.60 -6.75 7.91
N LEU A 80 7.23 -5.67 7.23
CA LEU A 80 6.06 -5.65 6.34
C LEU A 80 6.17 -6.73 5.27
N SER A 81 7.37 -6.96 4.72
CA SER A 81 7.67 -7.99 3.72
C SER A 81 7.44 -9.42 4.20
N GLU A 82 7.39 -9.66 5.51
CA GLU A 82 7.19 -11.00 6.09
C GLU A 82 5.76 -11.25 6.53
N SER A 83 4.99 -10.19 6.83
CA SER A 83 3.67 -10.30 7.47
C SER A 83 2.68 -11.14 6.66
N ALA A 84 2.59 -10.94 5.36
CA ALA A 84 1.73 -11.72 4.48
C ALA A 84 2.11 -13.21 4.46
N GLN A 85 3.41 -13.52 4.37
CA GLN A 85 3.89 -14.90 4.37
C GLN A 85 3.64 -15.58 5.72
N LEU A 86 3.93 -14.92 6.83
CA LEU A 86 3.71 -15.49 8.17
C LEU A 86 2.23 -15.80 8.42
N GLY A 87 1.33 -14.96 7.89
CA GLY A 87 -0.10 -15.26 7.86
C GLY A 87 -0.40 -16.53 7.07
N ARG A 88 0.02 -16.60 5.80
CA ARG A 88 -0.25 -17.74 4.91
C ARG A 88 0.27 -19.08 5.43
N VAL A 89 1.44 -19.10 6.07
CA VAL A 89 2.01 -20.33 6.66
C VAL A 89 1.46 -20.65 8.05
N GLY A 90 0.52 -19.83 8.57
CA GLY A 90 -0.21 -20.10 9.82
C GLY A 90 0.48 -19.67 11.11
N TYR A 91 1.64 -19.01 11.06
CA TYR A 91 2.34 -18.54 12.28
C TYR A 91 1.54 -17.48 13.06
N LEU A 92 0.72 -16.70 12.37
CA LEU A 92 -0.10 -15.66 13.01
C LEU A 92 -1.46 -16.17 13.48
N GLY A 93 -1.76 -17.45 13.23
CA GLY A 93 -3.06 -18.07 13.52
C GLY A 93 -4.04 -17.94 12.34
N LYS A 94 -5.32 -18.20 12.62
CA LYS A 94 -6.38 -18.16 11.62
C LYS A 94 -6.87 -16.75 11.37
N LEU A 95 -7.12 -16.42 10.11
CA LEU A 95 -7.78 -15.19 9.70
C LEU A 95 -9.24 -15.51 9.33
N ASP A 96 -10.20 -15.08 10.17
CA ASP A 96 -11.62 -15.39 9.96
C ASP A 96 -12.28 -14.49 8.93
N LEU A 97 -11.89 -13.22 8.90
CA LEU A 97 -12.53 -12.18 8.10
C LEU A 97 -11.50 -11.27 7.46
N ALA A 98 -11.60 -11.04 6.15
CA ALA A 98 -10.93 -9.97 5.46
C ALA A 98 -11.93 -8.88 5.08
N ILE A 99 -11.59 -7.63 5.33
CA ILE A 99 -12.31 -6.45 4.89
C ILE A 99 -11.38 -5.66 3.98
N VAL A 100 -11.79 -5.42 2.73
CA VAL A 100 -10.94 -4.79 1.73
C VAL A 100 -11.65 -3.66 1.02
N GLU A 101 -10.94 -2.57 0.78
CA GLU A 101 -11.43 -1.49 -0.07
C GLU A 101 -11.24 -1.86 -1.53
N ALA A 102 -12.18 -1.48 -2.37
CA ALA A 102 -12.18 -1.72 -3.81
C ALA A 102 -12.86 -0.57 -4.55
N VAL A 103 -12.59 -0.45 -5.86
CA VAL A 103 -13.35 0.42 -6.77
C VAL A 103 -14.48 -0.33 -7.42
N ALA A 104 -14.34 -1.64 -7.64
CA ALA A 104 -15.35 -2.50 -8.26
C ALA A 104 -15.16 -3.97 -7.89
N ILE A 105 -16.17 -4.78 -8.22
CA ILE A 105 -16.17 -6.25 -8.14
C ILE A 105 -16.68 -6.76 -9.47
N THR A 106 -16.00 -7.75 -10.07
CA THR A 106 -16.46 -8.38 -11.31
C THR A 106 -17.61 -9.38 -11.04
N GLU A 107 -18.29 -9.81 -12.10
CA GLU A 107 -19.35 -10.83 -11.99
C GLU A 107 -18.84 -12.17 -11.44
N GLU A 108 -17.56 -12.49 -11.67
CA GLU A 108 -16.89 -13.69 -11.14
C GLU A 108 -16.44 -13.53 -9.69
N GLY A 109 -16.63 -12.35 -9.08
CA GLY A 109 -16.26 -12.06 -7.70
C GLY A 109 -14.83 -11.51 -7.53
N ASN A 110 -14.09 -11.26 -8.60
CA ASN A 110 -12.77 -10.65 -8.51
C ASN A 110 -12.88 -9.21 -8.02
N ILE A 111 -11.98 -8.81 -7.14
CA ILE A 111 -11.99 -7.50 -6.49
C ILE A 111 -10.98 -6.59 -7.17
N ILE A 112 -11.43 -5.45 -7.69
CA ILE A 112 -10.57 -4.43 -8.28
C ILE A 112 -10.10 -3.50 -7.16
N PRO A 113 -8.80 -3.53 -6.78
CA PRO A 113 -8.30 -2.68 -5.70
C PRO A 113 -8.42 -1.18 -6.03
N SER A 114 -8.33 -0.32 -5.02
CA SER A 114 -8.19 1.12 -5.22
C SER A 114 -6.72 1.52 -5.39
N THR A 115 -6.22 2.53 -4.71
CA THR A 115 -4.90 3.13 -4.97
C THR A 115 -3.71 2.37 -4.37
N SER A 116 -3.95 1.39 -3.51
CA SER A 116 -2.91 0.50 -2.99
C SER A 116 -3.43 -0.92 -2.78
N LEU A 117 -2.54 -1.88 -2.62
CA LEU A 117 -2.89 -3.28 -2.39
C LEU A 117 -2.60 -3.70 -0.95
N GLY A 118 -1.42 -3.35 -0.42
CA GLY A 118 -0.96 -3.85 0.87
C GLY A 118 -1.00 -5.38 0.93
N ASN A 119 -1.46 -5.92 2.04
CA ASN A 119 -1.65 -7.35 2.26
C ASN A 119 -3.04 -7.87 1.84
N ALA A 120 -3.88 -7.04 1.20
CA ALA A 120 -5.28 -7.36 0.91
C ALA A 120 -5.43 -8.68 0.13
N ALA A 121 -4.62 -8.92 -0.90
CA ALA A 121 -4.68 -10.15 -1.68
C ALA A 121 -4.41 -11.40 -0.82
N SER A 122 -3.41 -11.35 0.05
CA SER A 122 -3.10 -12.45 0.97
C SER A 122 -4.21 -12.67 2.00
N TYR A 123 -4.84 -11.61 2.49
CA TYR A 123 -5.94 -11.72 3.46
C TYR A 123 -7.22 -12.28 2.81
N VAL A 124 -7.55 -11.86 1.59
CA VAL A 124 -8.66 -12.42 0.82
C VAL A 124 -8.48 -13.92 0.58
N GLN A 125 -7.26 -14.37 0.30
CA GLN A 125 -6.98 -15.80 0.13
C GLN A 125 -7.17 -16.60 1.44
N GLN A 126 -6.70 -16.07 2.56
CA GLN A 126 -6.67 -16.76 3.84
C GLN A 126 -8.02 -16.76 4.57
N ALA A 127 -8.78 -15.67 4.48
CA ALA A 127 -10.00 -15.51 5.24
C ALA A 127 -11.12 -16.44 4.79
N ASP A 128 -11.95 -16.90 5.74
CA ASP A 128 -13.17 -17.66 5.45
C ASP A 128 -14.25 -16.75 4.83
N ILE A 129 -14.29 -15.50 5.26
CA ILE A 129 -15.30 -14.51 4.88
C ILE A 129 -14.61 -13.25 4.37
N VAL A 130 -15.16 -12.68 3.30
CA VAL A 130 -14.72 -11.40 2.74
C VAL A 130 -15.86 -10.40 2.77
N ILE A 131 -15.56 -9.19 3.21
CA ILE A 131 -16.44 -8.02 3.05
C ILE A 131 -15.69 -7.04 2.14
N VAL A 132 -16.36 -6.54 1.11
CA VAL A 132 -15.80 -5.57 0.20
C VAL A 132 -16.43 -4.20 0.43
N GLU A 133 -15.60 -3.21 0.74
CA GLU A 133 -15.98 -1.82 0.85
C GLU A 133 -15.71 -1.14 -0.49
N VAL A 134 -16.78 -0.86 -1.26
CA VAL A 134 -16.66 -0.21 -2.57
C VAL A 134 -16.63 1.30 -2.37
N ASN A 135 -15.46 1.89 -2.59
CA ASN A 135 -15.27 3.33 -2.37
C ASN A 135 -15.53 4.12 -3.66
N THR A 136 -16.64 4.87 -3.65
CA THR A 136 -17.09 5.67 -4.80
C THR A 136 -16.32 6.98 -5.00
N THR A 137 -15.43 7.33 -4.07
CA THR A 137 -14.52 8.49 -4.24
C THR A 137 -13.30 8.16 -5.09
N GLN A 138 -13.05 6.87 -5.34
CA GLN A 138 -11.93 6.39 -6.14
C GLN A 138 -12.32 6.26 -7.61
N PRO A 139 -11.40 6.57 -8.56
CA PRO A 139 -11.69 6.50 -9.99
C PRO A 139 -11.80 5.04 -10.48
N LEU A 140 -12.80 4.75 -11.31
CA LEU A 140 -12.96 3.43 -11.94
C LEU A 140 -11.84 3.11 -12.95
N GLU A 141 -11.14 4.11 -13.42
CA GLU A 141 -9.99 4.00 -14.33
C GLU A 141 -8.81 3.22 -13.72
N LEU A 142 -8.84 2.95 -12.42
CA LEU A 142 -7.89 2.03 -11.76
C LEU A 142 -8.08 0.57 -12.21
N GLU A 143 -9.24 0.22 -12.81
CA GLU A 143 -9.46 -1.10 -13.39
C GLU A 143 -8.44 -1.37 -14.51
N GLY A 144 -7.74 -2.50 -14.40
CA GLY A 144 -6.69 -2.89 -15.35
C GLY A 144 -5.29 -2.32 -15.05
N MET A 145 -5.14 -1.38 -14.11
CA MET A 145 -3.83 -0.81 -13.75
C MET A 145 -3.00 -1.72 -12.84
N HIS A 146 -3.65 -2.56 -12.05
CA HIS A 146 -2.98 -3.41 -11.07
C HIS A 146 -2.26 -4.62 -11.69
N ASP A 147 -1.28 -5.15 -10.96
CA ASP A 147 -0.57 -6.40 -11.26
C ASP A 147 -0.42 -7.20 -9.96
N VAL A 148 -1.52 -7.82 -9.53
CA VAL A 148 -1.62 -8.53 -8.25
C VAL A 148 -0.97 -9.90 -8.38
N TYR A 149 0.15 -10.09 -7.68
CA TYR A 149 0.88 -11.35 -7.67
C TYR A 149 1.09 -11.84 -6.23
N VAL A 150 0.55 -13.01 -5.92
CA VAL A 150 0.80 -13.68 -4.64
C VAL A 150 1.77 -14.83 -4.86
N PRO A 151 3.00 -14.76 -4.34
CA PRO A 151 4.00 -15.81 -4.51
C PRO A 151 3.53 -17.13 -3.92
N LEU A 152 3.97 -18.23 -4.49
CA LEU A 152 3.78 -19.56 -3.90
C LEU A 152 4.52 -19.65 -2.55
N ASP A 153 3.99 -20.45 -1.65
CA ASP A 153 4.64 -20.70 -0.36
C ASP A 153 5.70 -21.80 -0.46
N PRO A 154 6.71 -21.80 0.43
CA PRO A 154 7.68 -22.89 0.49
C PRO A 154 7.00 -24.25 0.65
N PRO A 155 7.51 -25.34 0.05
CA PRO A 155 8.77 -25.43 -0.70
C PRO A 155 8.65 -25.05 -2.18
N ASN A 156 7.48 -24.64 -2.67
CA ASN A 156 7.18 -24.43 -4.07
C ASN A 156 7.45 -22.98 -4.56
N ARG A 157 7.97 -22.13 -3.67
CA ARG A 157 8.28 -20.74 -3.99
C ARG A 157 9.36 -20.65 -5.06
N LEU A 158 9.09 -19.84 -6.08
CA LEU A 158 10.03 -19.43 -7.11
C LEU A 158 10.32 -17.94 -6.99
N PRO A 159 11.45 -17.44 -7.52
CA PRO A 159 11.67 -16.01 -7.69
C PRO A 159 10.52 -15.38 -8.49
N ILE A 160 10.11 -14.17 -8.11
CA ILE A 160 9.12 -13.42 -8.87
C ILE A 160 9.71 -13.15 -10.27
N PRO A 161 9.03 -13.51 -11.38
CA PRO A 161 9.62 -13.47 -12.71
C PRO A 161 9.62 -12.06 -13.35
N ILE A 162 10.00 -11.05 -12.54
CA ILE A 162 10.14 -9.65 -12.99
C ILE A 162 11.59 -9.39 -13.35
N VAL A 163 11.84 -8.93 -14.57
CA VAL A 163 13.17 -8.55 -15.09
C VAL A 163 13.21 -7.12 -15.64
N LYS A 164 12.04 -6.50 -15.86
CA LYS A 164 11.89 -5.12 -16.30
C LYS A 164 10.83 -4.41 -15.45
N ALA A 165 10.88 -3.09 -15.40
CA ALA A 165 9.92 -2.27 -14.65
C ALA A 165 8.47 -2.41 -15.17
N ASP A 166 8.31 -2.74 -16.46
CA ASP A 166 7.03 -2.88 -17.17
C ASP A 166 6.53 -4.33 -17.28
N ASP A 167 7.23 -5.30 -16.68
CA ASP A 167 6.75 -6.69 -16.64
C ASP A 167 5.48 -6.79 -15.79
N ARG A 168 4.48 -7.53 -16.33
CA ARG A 168 3.25 -7.88 -15.62
C ARG A 168 3.21 -9.39 -15.42
N VAL A 169 3.10 -9.80 -14.15
CA VAL A 169 3.26 -11.21 -13.76
C VAL A 169 2.05 -11.78 -13.03
N GLY A 170 1.13 -10.93 -12.63
CA GLY A 170 -0.08 -11.27 -11.87
C GLY A 170 -1.37 -11.01 -12.66
N THR A 171 -2.41 -10.63 -11.94
CA THR A 171 -3.73 -10.31 -12.45
C THR A 171 -4.11 -8.85 -12.14
N PRO A 172 -4.96 -8.20 -12.96
CA PRO A 172 -5.37 -6.82 -12.70
C PRO A 172 -6.41 -6.68 -11.56
N PHE A 173 -6.57 -7.72 -10.76
CA PHE A 173 -7.52 -7.79 -9.65
C PHE A 173 -7.04 -8.75 -8.56
N ILE A 174 -7.63 -8.68 -7.38
CA ILE A 174 -7.49 -9.70 -6.34
C ILE A 174 -8.45 -10.84 -6.67
N PRO A 175 -7.93 -12.06 -6.96
CA PRO A 175 -8.79 -13.22 -7.19
C PRO A 175 -9.63 -13.55 -5.94
N CYS A 176 -10.93 -13.61 -6.11
CA CYS A 176 -11.87 -14.01 -5.06
C CYS A 176 -13.05 -14.73 -5.69
N THR A 177 -13.64 -15.68 -4.96
CA THR A 177 -14.85 -16.37 -5.40
C THR A 177 -16.10 -15.68 -4.81
N PRO A 178 -17.23 -15.59 -5.53
CA PRO A 178 -18.43 -14.90 -5.06
C PRO A 178 -18.95 -15.40 -3.73
N ASP A 179 -18.80 -16.72 -3.46
CA ASP A 179 -19.27 -17.36 -2.24
C ASP A 179 -18.52 -16.90 -0.97
N LYS A 180 -17.27 -16.41 -1.10
CA LYS A 180 -16.53 -15.80 0.01
C LYS A 180 -17.03 -14.39 0.35
N ILE A 181 -17.56 -13.64 -0.61
CA ILE A 181 -18.04 -12.28 -0.41
C ILE A 181 -19.42 -12.33 0.22
N LYS A 182 -19.50 -11.99 1.51
CA LYS A 182 -20.76 -12.01 2.25
C LYS A 182 -21.48 -10.68 2.25
N PHE A 183 -20.73 -9.59 2.17
CA PHE A 183 -21.31 -8.25 2.16
C PHE A 183 -20.49 -7.34 1.24
N ILE A 184 -21.22 -6.44 0.56
CA ILE A 184 -20.67 -5.32 -0.21
C ILE A 184 -21.21 -4.05 0.42
N VAL A 185 -20.32 -3.16 0.83
CA VAL A 185 -20.65 -1.93 1.55
C VAL A 185 -20.21 -0.74 0.72
N PRO A 186 -21.10 0.16 0.32
CA PRO A 186 -20.68 1.40 -0.33
C PRO A 186 -19.98 2.33 0.66
N CYS A 187 -18.91 2.97 0.22
CA CYS A 187 -18.16 3.99 0.96
C CYS A 187 -17.96 5.23 0.09
N ASP A 188 -18.03 6.42 0.68
CA ASP A 188 -17.76 7.70 0.03
C ASP A 188 -16.72 8.54 0.78
N ILE A 189 -15.87 7.88 1.59
CA ILE A 189 -14.84 8.52 2.40
C ILE A 189 -13.52 8.50 1.62
N LYS A 190 -12.92 9.68 1.43
CA LYS A 190 -11.64 9.82 0.74
C LYS A 190 -10.49 9.28 1.57
N ASP A 191 -9.40 8.89 0.88
CA ASP A 191 -8.15 8.55 1.53
C ASP A 191 -7.58 9.73 2.33
N GLY A 192 -6.97 9.41 3.48
CA GLY A 192 -6.33 10.38 4.37
C GLY A 192 -4.86 10.63 4.02
N THR A 193 -4.50 10.64 2.73
CA THR A 193 -3.12 10.90 2.28
C THR A 193 -2.64 12.27 2.74
N ARG A 194 -1.36 12.35 3.09
CA ARG A 194 -0.74 13.60 3.53
C ARG A 194 -0.06 14.27 2.35
N ASP A 195 -0.28 15.58 2.22
CA ASP A 195 0.48 16.38 1.27
C ASP A 195 1.97 16.34 1.64
N LEU A 196 2.83 16.27 0.62
CA LEU A 196 4.26 16.44 0.81
C LEU A 196 4.55 17.91 1.13
N ALA A 197 5.48 18.15 2.05
CA ALA A 197 5.91 19.51 2.34
C ALA A 197 6.58 20.14 1.10
N ALA A 198 6.43 21.44 0.96
CA ALA A 198 7.09 22.20 -0.12
C ALA A 198 8.61 21.94 -0.10
N ILE A 199 9.20 21.82 -1.29
CA ILE A 199 10.64 21.57 -1.46
C ILE A 199 11.41 22.78 -0.94
N ASP A 200 12.22 22.58 0.08
CA ASP A 200 13.08 23.61 0.68
C ASP A 200 14.41 23.77 -0.07
N GLU A 201 15.15 24.83 0.25
CA GLU A 201 16.44 25.14 -0.38
C GLU A 201 17.51 24.07 -0.16
N ASN A 202 17.47 23.35 0.96
CA ASN A 202 18.42 22.26 1.23
C ASN A 202 18.11 21.05 0.34
N SER A 203 16.83 20.71 0.21
CA SER A 203 16.36 19.63 -0.68
C SER A 203 16.67 19.93 -2.15
N LYS A 204 16.55 21.19 -2.59
CA LYS A 204 16.98 21.63 -3.93
C LYS A 204 18.50 21.46 -4.16
N LYS A 205 19.32 21.82 -3.16
CA LYS A 205 20.77 21.60 -3.22
C LYS A 205 21.13 20.12 -3.29
N MET A 206 20.45 19.29 -2.51
CA MET A 206 20.65 17.82 -2.55
C MET A 206 20.29 17.26 -3.92
N SER A 207 19.18 17.70 -4.51
CA SER A 207 18.78 17.35 -5.88
C SER A 207 19.86 17.74 -6.89
N HIS A 208 20.34 19.00 -6.82
CA HIS A 208 21.39 19.49 -7.71
C HIS A 208 22.66 18.65 -7.64
N PHE A 209 23.18 18.36 -6.44
CA PHE A 209 24.38 17.53 -6.28
C PHE A 209 24.16 16.09 -6.73
N THR A 210 22.96 15.55 -6.53
CA THR A 210 22.60 14.23 -7.04
C THR A 210 22.66 14.18 -8.57
N LEU A 211 22.11 15.19 -9.24
CA LEU A 211 22.17 15.32 -10.71
C LEU A 211 23.60 15.49 -11.22
N GLU A 212 24.43 16.30 -10.55
CA GLU A 212 25.85 16.45 -10.91
C GLU A 212 26.59 15.11 -10.83
N PHE A 213 26.36 14.36 -9.75
CA PHE A 213 26.94 13.02 -9.57
C PHE A 213 26.49 12.07 -10.70
N LEU A 214 25.17 11.95 -10.95
CA LEU A 214 24.64 11.09 -11.98
C LEU A 214 25.18 11.43 -13.37
N ASN A 215 25.25 12.72 -13.70
CA ASN A 215 25.82 13.19 -14.96
C ASN A 215 27.33 12.87 -15.09
N ALA A 216 28.08 12.94 -14.00
CA ALA A 216 29.50 12.54 -13.98
C ALA A 216 29.65 11.03 -14.23
N GLU A 217 28.79 10.20 -13.63
CA GLU A 217 28.78 8.73 -13.82
C GLU A 217 28.42 8.37 -15.26
N ILE A 218 27.43 9.03 -15.85
CA ILE A 218 27.04 8.85 -17.26
C ILE A 218 28.19 9.22 -18.20
N LYS A 219 28.82 10.38 -18.00
CA LYS A 219 29.97 10.84 -18.81
C LYS A 219 31.15 9.89 -18.72
N ALA A 220 31.36 9.26 -17.56
CA ALA A 220 32.42 8.30 -17.35
C ALA A 220 32.10 6.90 -17.90
N GLY A 221 30.90 6.69 -18.46
CA GLY A 221 30.46 5.40 -18.99
C GLY A 221 30.16 4.33 -17.93
N ARG A 222 30.01 4.72 -16.66
CA ARG A 222 29.68 3.81 -15.55
C ARG A 222 28.21 3.65 -15.32
N MET A 223 27.38 4.55 -15.88
CA MET A 223 25.93 4.51 -15.77
C MET A 223 25.30 4.78 -17.14
N PRO A 224 24.23 4.09 -17.52
CA PRO A 224 23.50 4.39 -18.76
C PRO A 224 22.75 5.72 -18.65
N LYS A 225 22.48 6.35 -19.80
CA LYS A 225 21.83 7.68 -19.84
C LYS A 225 20.40 7.67 -19.27
N ASN A 226 19.70 6.56 -19.39
CA ASN A 226 18.35 6.36 -18.83
C ASN A 226 18.34 5.89 -17.37
N LEU A 227 19.50 5.85 -16.71
CA LEU A 227 19.74 5.47 -15.29
C LEU A 227 19.30 4.06 -14.89
N LEU A 228 18.68 3.26 -15.77
CA LEU A 228 17.97 2.01 -15.42
C LEU A 228 16.74 2.28 -14.51
N PRO A 229 15.98 1.26 -14.08
CA PRO A 229 14.83 1.54 -13.22
C PRO A 229 15.24 2.28 -11.94
N LEU A 230 14.54 3.37 -11.67
CA LEU A 230 14.71 4.19 -10.47
C LEU A 230 13.81 3.69 -9.35
N GLN A 231 14.28 3.83 -8.12
CA GLN A 231 13.47 3.68 -6.92
C GLN A 231 13.63 4.94 -6.06
N SER A 232 12.55 5.42 -5.49
CA SER A 232 12.55 6.59 -4.62
C SER A 232 11.78 6.31 -3.35
N GLY A 233 12.36 6.66 -2.20
CA GLY A 233 11.64 6.63 -0.92
C GLY A 233 10.62 7.77 -0.81
N VAL A 234 9.74 7.71 0.18
CA VAL A 234 8.79 8.79 0.49
C VAL A 234 9.48 9.89 1.28
N GLY A 235 9.28 11.14 0.87
CA GLY A 235 9.76 12.31 1.62
C GLY A 235 10.27 13.47 0.76
N ASN A 236 10.51 14.61 1.40
CA ASN A 236 10.83 15.87 0.72
C ASN A 236 12.12 15.82 -0.12
N VAL A 237 13.16 15.14 0.36
CA VAL A 237 14.42 15.02 -0.38
C VAL A 237 14.23 14.17 -1.63
N ALA A 238 13.56 13.02 -1.48
CA ALA A 238 13.27 12.13 -2.60
C ALA A 238 12.40 12.83 -3.66
N ASN A 239 11.35 13.52 -3.23
CA ASN A 239 10.49 14.30 -4.11
C ASN A 239 11.25 15.44 -4.82
N ALA A 240 12.16 16.13 -4.11
CA ALA A 240 13.00 17.16 -4.70
C ALA A 240 13.97 16.62 -5.77
N VAL A 241 14.53 15.42 -5.56
CA VAL A 241 15.40 14.77 -6.54
C VAL A 241 14.61 14.41 -7.79
N MET A 242 13.42 13.83 -7.65
CA MET A 242 12.54 13.51 -8.78
C MET A 242 12.12 14.77 -9.54
N ALA A 243 11.70 15.83 -8.84
CA ALA A 243 11.37 17.11 -9.44
C ALA A 243 12.57 17.72 -10.21
N GLY A 244 13.79 17.58 -9.67
CA GLY A 244 15.00 18.06 -10.36
C GLY A 244 15.29 17.32 -11.68
N PHE A 245 14.82 16.09 -11.85
CA PHE A 245 14.97 15.36 -13.11
C PHE A 245 14.10 15.95 -14.24
N VAL A 246 13.02 16.66 -13.91
CA VAL A 246 12.16 17.34 -14.90
C VAL A 246 12.95 18.32 -15.73
N ASP A 247 13.84 19.10 -15.12
CA ASP A 247 14.65 20.12 -15.78
C ASP A 247 16.01 19.61 -16.31
N SER A 248 16.29 18.31 -16.15
CA SER A 248 17.56 17.69 -16.57
C SER A 248 17.54 17.23 -18.03
N ASP A 249 18.70 16.81 -18.55
CA ASP A 249 18.83 16.18 -19.88
C ASP A 249 18.55 14.66 -19.85
N LEU A 250 18.04 14.13 -18.72
CA LEU A 250 17.69 12.72 -18.58
C LEU A 250 16.38 12.43 -19.33
N GLU A 251 16.35 11.32 -20.04
CA GLU A 251 15.21 10.88 -20.86
C GLU A 251 15.07 9.36 -20.77
N ASP A 252 13.93 8.84 -21.23
CA ASP A 252 13.63 7.40 -21.27
C ASP A 252 13.72 6.73 -19.89
N LEU A 253 13.36 7.44 -18.84
CA LEU A 253 13.39 6.95 -17.48
C LEU A 253 12.31 5.89 -17.26
N THR A 254 12.59 4.93 -16.38
CA THR A 254 11.63 3.97 -15.84
C THR A 254 11.71 3.94 -14.33
N VAL A 255 10.59 3.68 -13.68
CA VAL A 255 10.50 3.63 -12.22
C VAL A 255 9.92 2.30 -11.77
N TYR A 256 10.58 1.69 -10.79
CA TYR A 256 10.08 0.55 -10.04
C TYR A 256 10.27 0.88 -8.56
N THR A 257 9.20 1.29 -7.89
CA THR A 257 9.26 1.93 -6.57
C THR A 257 8.14 1.44 -5.66
N GLU A 258 8.29 1.67 -4.37
CA GLU A 258 7.23 1.37 -3.39
C GLU A 258 6.01 2.29 -3.60
N VAL A 259 6.25 3.60 -3.70
CA VAL A 259 5.19 4.62 -3.84
C VAL A 259 5.50 5.53 -5.02
N ILE A 260 4.52 5.76 -5.88
CA ILE A 260 4.57 6.77 -6.93
C ILE A 260 4.20 8.11 -6.29
N GLN A 261 5.12 9.08 -6.31
CA GLN A 261 4.97 10.40 -5.72
C GLN A 261 4.75 11.47 -6.80
N ASP A 262 4.33 12.68 -6.38
CA ASP A 262 4.01 13.80 -7.28
C ASP A 262 5.14 14.13 -8.27
N GLY A 263 6.40 14.13 -7.82
CA GLY A 263 7.56 14.36 -8.72
C GLY A 263 7.71 13.33 -9.84
N MET A 264 7.12 12.13 -9.70
CA MET A 264 7.07 11.14 -10.79
C MET A 264 5.94 11.45 -11.77
N LEU A 265 4.82 12.02 -11.30
CA LEU A 265 3.74 12.50 -12.17
C LEU A 265 4.24 13.67 -13.02
N ASP A 266 5.01 14.60 -12.43
CA ASP A 266 5.66 15.70 -13.17
C ASP A 266 6.59 15.17 -14.28
N LEU A 267 7.31 14.05 -14.04
CA LEU A 267 8.15 13.41 -15.05
C LEU A 267 7.33 12.77 -16.18
N ILE A 268 6.14 12.21 -15.87
CA ILE A 268 5.21 11.69 -16.87
C ILE A 268 4.72 12.84 -17.75
N ASP A 269 4.26 13.93 -17.15
CA ASP A 269 3.77 15.12 -17.87
C ASP A 269 4.85 15.78 -18.75
N ALA A 270 6.11 15.72 -18.30
CA ALA A 270 7.26 16.17 -19.07
C ALA A 270 7.72 15.19 -20.18
N ASN A 271 7.05 14.05 -20.36
CA ASN A 271 7.43 12.96 -21.28
C ASN A 271 8.85 12.42 -21.05
N LYS A 272 9.33 12.40 -19.83
CA LYS A 272 10.65 11.87 -19.44
C LYS A 272 10.58 10.47 -18.82
N LEU A 273 9.41 10.06 -18.34
CA LEU A 273 9.17 8.78 -17.72
C LEU A 273 8.29 7.91 -18.62
N ASN A 274 8.85 6.81 -19.09
CA ASN A 274 8.16 5.89 -19.99
C ASN A 274 7.23 4.90 -19.24
N PHE A 275 7.61 4.54 -18.03
CA PHE A 275 6.86 3.59 -17.21
C PHE A 275 7.15 3.77 -15.71
N ALA A 276 6.12 3.64 -14.89
CA ALA A 276 6.24 3.59 -13.44
C ALA A 276 5.44 2.41 -12.88
N SER A 277 6.07 1.60 -12.04
CA SER A 277 5.42 0.56 -11.24
C SER A 277 5.51 0.89 -9.76
N GLY A 278 4.37 0.95 -9.08
CA GLY A 278 4.28 1.02 -7.63
C GLY A 278 4.17 -0.38 -7.05
N THR A 279 5.01 -0.70 -6.08
CA THR A 279 5.12 -2.06 -5.50
C THR A 279 4.76 -2.06 -4.02
N ALA A 280 3.78 -1.30 -3.60
CA ALA A 280 3.28 -1.33 -2.23
C ALA A 280 2.68 -2.70 -1.91
N PHE A 281 3.55 -3.64 -1.60
CA PHE A 281 3.38 -5.04 -1.16
C PHE A 281 2.53 -5.93 -2.03
#